data_499875a8c2117ef005266ff0e0bcd440
#
_entry.id   499875a8c2117ef005266ff0e0bcd440
#
_cell.length_a   1.000
_cell.length_b   1.000
_cell.length_c   1.000
_cell.angle_alpha   90.00
_cell.angle_beta   90.00
_cell.angle_gamma   90.00
#
_symmetry.space_group_name_H-M   'P 1'
#
loop_
_entity.id
_entity.type
_entity.pdbx_description
1 polymer ?
#
loop_
_entity_poly.entity_id
_entity_poly.type
_entity_poly.pdbx_seq_one_letter_code
_entity_poly.pdbx_strand_id
1 'polypeptide(L)'
;MSFVVTIPEALAAVATDLAGIGSTIGTANAAAAVPTTTVLAAAADEVSAAMAALFSGHAQAYQALSAQAALFHEQFVRALTAGAGSYAAAEAASAAPLEGVLDVINAPALALLGRPLIGNGANGAPGTGANGGDGGILIGNGGAGGSGAAGMPGGNGGAAGLFGNGGAGGAGGNVASGTAGFGGAGGAGGLLYGAGGAGGAGGRAGGGVGGICLLYTSDAADEE
;
A
#
# COMPACT_ATOMS: atom_id res chain seq x y z
N MET A 1 -25.85 16.37 4.39
CA MET A 1 -25.15 15.09 4.58
C MET A 1 -23.66 15.41 4.60
N SER A 2 -22.94 15.10 5.66
CA SER A 2 -21.49 15.25 5.69
C SER A 2 -20.90 14.04 4.98
N PHE A 3 -20.18 14.27 3.88
CA PHE A 3 -19.42 13.22 3.23
C PHE A 3 -18.13 13.04 4.01
N VAL A 4 -18.01 11.94 4.75
CA VAL A 4 -16.73 11.52 5.34
C VAL A 4 -16.02 10.71 4.30
N VAL A 5 -14.90 11.21 3.79
CA VAL A 5 -14.00 10.45 2.93
C VAL A 5 -13.00 9.76 3.85
N THR A 6 -13.05 8.44 3.90
CA THR A 6 -12.10 7.61 4.66
C THR A 6 -11.25 6.80 3.68
N ILE A 7 -10.01 6.57 4.05
CA ILE A 7 -9.10 5.66 3.31
C ILE A 7 -8.87 4.45 4.22
N PRO A 8 -9.65 3.35 4.05
CA PRO A 8 -9.59 2.18 4.94
C PRO A 8 -8.20 1.58 5.05
N GLU A 9 -7.44 1.56 3.95
CA GLU A 9 -6.07 1.03 3.90
C GLU A 9 -5.11 1.85 4.77
N ALA A 10 -5.24 3.18 4.76
CA ALA A 10 -4.43 4.05 5.61
C ALA A 10 -4.75 3.83 7.09
N LEU A 11 -6.02 3.63 7.43
CA LEU A 11 -6.45 3.33 8.79
C LEU A 11 -5.91 1.97 9.26
N ALA A 12 -5.93 0.95 8.40
CA ALA A 12 -5.35 -0.36 8.68
C ALA A 12 -3.82 -0.29 8.85
N ALA A 13 -3.11 0.51 8.04
CA ALA A 13 -1.67 0.74 8.18
C ALA A 13 -1.33 1.38 9.52
N VAL A 14 -2.06 2.44 9.92
CA VAL A 14 -1.89 3.09 11.22
C VAL A 14 -2.15 2.11 12.38
N ALA A 15 -3.15 1.23 12.27
CA ALA A 15 -3.40 0.19 13.27
C ALA A 15 -2.21 -0.78 13.41
N THR A 16 -1.56 -1.13 12.30
CA THR A 16 -0.36 -1.98 12.27
C THR A 16 0.84 -1.28 12.93
N ASP A 17 1.05 0.00 12.64
CA ASP A 17 2.13 0.80 13.26
C ASP A 17 1.92 0.91 14.77
N LEU A 18 0.69 1.17 15.22
CA LEU A 18 0.34 1.20 16.64
C LEU A 18 0.60 -0.15 17.32
N ALA A 19 0.28 -1.27 16.67
CA ALA A 19 0.59 -2.60 17.19
C ALA A 19 2.10 -2.80 17.38
N GLY A 20 2.91 -2.31 16.41
CA GLY A 20 4.38 -2.30 16.49
C GLY A 20 4.91 -1.51 17.69
N ILE A 21 4.34 -0.32 17.95
CA ILE A 21 4.67 0.51 19.12
C ILE A 21 4.36 -0.25 20.42
N GLY A 22 3.18 -0.86 20.53
CA GLY A 22 2.78 -1.65 21.69
C GLY A 22 3.75 -2.81 21.96
N SER A 23 4.16 -3.53 20.92
CA SER A 23 5.14 -4.61 20.99
C SER A 23 6.51 -4.12 21.50
N THR A 24 6.98 -2.98 20.99
CA THR A 24 8.25 -2.38 21.39
C THR A 24 8.24 -1.97 22.85
N ILE A 25 7.17 -1.32 23.33
CA ILE A 25 6.98 -0.94 24.74
C ILE A 25 6.92 -2.18 25.62
N GLY A 26 6.18 -3.21 25.20
CA GLY A 26 6.09 -4.47 25.93
C GLY A 26 7.46 -5.15 26.11
N THR A 27 8.27 -5.19 25.05
CA THR A 27 9.63 -5.73 25.10
C THR A 27 10.53 -4.94 26.05
N ALA A 28 10.48 -3.60 26.00
CA ALA A 28 11.24 -2.73 26.89
C ALA A 28 10.83 -2.93 28.37
N ASN A 29 9.52 -3.00 28.66
CA ASN A 29 9.00 -3.23 30.00
C ASN A 29 9.40 -4.61 30.55
N ALA A 30 9.37 -5.65 29.72
CA ALA A 30 9.82 -6.99 30.10
C ALA A 30 11.32 -7.01 30.42
N ALA A 31 12.15 -6.32 29.62
CA ALA A 31 13.58 -6.20 29.89
C ALA A 31 13.88 -5.43 31.19
N ALA A 32 13.08 -4.41 31.51
CA ALA A 32 13.22 -3.62 32.74
C ALA A 32 12.68 -4.30 33.99
N ALA A 33 11.81 -5.32 33.87
CA ALA A 33 11.08 -5.89 34.99
C ALA A 33 12.03 -6.43 36.06
N VAL A 34 12.93 -7.37 35.73
CA VAL A 34 13.83 -8.00 36.72
C VAL A 34 14.77 -7.00 37.40
N PRO A 35 15.54 -6.17 36.67
CA PRO A 35 16.50 -5.28 37.31
C PRO A 35 15.86 -4.19 38.18
N THR A 36 14.59 -3.85 37.95
CA THR A 36 13.91 -2.80 38.73
C THR A 36 13.06 -3.31 39.88
N THR A 37 12.50 -4.52 39.75
CA THR A 37 11.65 -5.12 40.82
C THR A 37 12.45 -5.88 41.89
N THR A 38 13.73 -6.17 41.63
CA THR A 38 14.61 -6.90 42.56
C THR A 38 15.85 -6.07 42.90
N VAL A 39 15.64 -4.82 43.28
CA VAL A 39 16.74 -3.90 43.66
C VAL A 39 17.35 -4.38 44.97
N LEU A 40 18.67 -4.62 44.99
CA LEU A 40 19.43 -4.95 46.18
C LEU A 40 19.79 -3.71 46.98
N ALA A 41 19.77 -3.82 48.32
CA ALA A 41 20.26 -2.75 49.18
C ALA A 41 21.76 -2.47 48.92
N ALA A 42 22.14 -1.20 48.82
CA ALA A 42 23.51 -0.81 48.55
C ALA A 42 24.48 -1.11 49.73
N ALA A 43 23.96 -1.16 50.96
CA ALA A 43 24.67 -1.52 52.18
C ALA A 43 23.75 -2.26 53.16
N ALA A 44 24.34 -2.81 54.24
CA ALA A 44 23.60 -3.52 55.26
C ALA A 44 23.02 -2.58 56.35
N ASP A 45 22.45 -1.45 55.94
CA ASP A 45 21.83 -0.46 56.82
C ASP A 45 20.35 -0.27 56.51
N GLU A 46 19.58 0.22 57.48
CA GLU A 46 18.14 0.39 57.36
C GLU A 46 17.72 1.37 56.25
N VAL A 47 18.52 2.37 55.96
CA VAL A 47 18.22 3.36 54.94
C VAL A 47 18.37 2.74 53.54
N SER A 48 19.47 2.02 53.31
CA SER A 48 19.69 1.29 52.03
C SER A 48 18.61 0.23 51.82
N ALA A 49 18.21 -0.49 52.85
CA ALA A 49 17.13 -1.48 52.78
C ALA A 49 15.77 -0.83 52.47
N ALA A 50 15.44 0.28 53.15
CA ALA A 50 14.19 1.02 52.91
C ALA A 50 14.13 1.61 51.47
N MET A 51 15.24 2.13 50.94
CA MET A 51 15.32 2.63 49.58
C MET A 51 15.14 1.53 48.53
N ALA A 52 15.79 0.38 48.74
CA ALA A 52 15.62 -0.77 47.86
C ALA A 52 14.16 -1.27 47.82
N ALA A 53 13.52 -1.33 48.99
CA ALA A 53 12.10 -1.71 49.09
C ALA A 53 11.18 -0.70 48.40
N LEU A 54 11.44 0.61 48.56
CA LEU A 54 10.66 1.66 47.92
C LEU A 54 10.73 1.57 46.37
N PHE A 55 11.94 1.44 45.83
CA PHE A 55 12.13 1.35 44.38
C PHE A 55 11.56 0.04 43.82
N SER A 56 11.76 -1.09 44.48
CA SER A 56 11.17 -2.35 44.06
C SER A 56 9.64 -2.32 44.10
N GLY A 57 9.05 -1.71 45.15
CA GLY A 57 7.60 -1.54 45.25
C GLY A 57 7.03 -0.64 44.16
N HIS A 58 7.73 0.50 43.84
CA HIS A 58 7.35 1.38 42.75
C HIS A 58 7.41 0.63 41.41
N ALA A 59 8.47 -0.13 41.15
CA ALA A 59 8.63 -0.88 39.90
C ALA A 59 7.54 -1.96 39.76
N GLN A 60 7.14 -2.64 40.84
CA GLN A 60 6.04 -3.61 40.83
C GLN A 60 4.70 -2.93 40.49
N ALA A 61 4.41 -1.75 41.06
CA ALA A 61 3.23 -0.97 40.76
C ALA A 61 3.24 -0.51 39.31
N TYR A 62 4.39 -0.07 38.78
CA TYR A 62 4.56 0.27 37.39
C TYR A 62 4.29 -0.92 36.45
N GLN A 63 4.81 -2.10 36.74
CA GLN A 63 4.58 -3.30 35.93
C GLN A 63 3.08 -3.68 35.90
N ALA A 64 2.38 -3.56 37.02
CA ALA A 64 0.94 -3.79 37.07
C ALA A 64 0.15 -2.79 36.20
N LEU A 65 0.51 -1.51 36.28
CA LEU A 65 -0.11 -0.46 35.44
C LEU A 65 0.22 -0.65 33.95
N SER A 66 1.46 -1.01 33.66
CA SER A 66 1.93 -1.29 32.29
C SER A 66 1.15 -2.45 31.64
N ALA A 67 0.86 -3.51 32.41
CA ALA A 67 0.04 -4.62 31.92
C ALA A 67 -1.39 -4.18 31.57
N GLN A 68 -2.00 -3.32 32.38
CA GLN A 68 -3.33 -2.76 32.09
C GLN A 68 -3.30 -1.87 30.85
N ALA A 69 -2.27 -1.02 30.71
CA ALA A 69 -2.08 -0.18 29.54
C ALA A 69 -1.90 -1.01 28.26
N ALA A 70 -1.18 -2.12 28.32
CA ALA A 70 -1.01 -3.05 27.20
C ALA A 70 -2.34 -3.66 26.75
N LEU A 71 -3.17 -4.12 27.68
CA LEU A 71 -4.51 -4.65 27.37
C LEU A 71 -5.42 -3.59 26.71
N PHE A 72 -5.39 -2.36 27.23
CA PHE A 72 -6.14 -1.25 26.63
C PHE A 72 -5.64 -0.97 25.22
N HIS A 73 -4.33 -0.91 25.01
CA HIS A 73 -3.71 -0.67 23.72
C HIS A 73 -4.11 -1.75 22.69
N GLU A 74 -4.07 -3.03 23.07
CA GLU A 74 -4.53 -4.11 22.21
C GLU A 74 -6.01 -4.00 21.84
N GLN A 75 -6.87 -3.64 22.79
CA GLN A 75 -8.30 -3.43 22.52
C GLN A 75 -8.51 -2.26 21.56
N PHE A 76 -7.76 -1.18 21.75
CA PHE A 76 -7.82 -0.02 20.87
C PHE A 76 -7.38 -0.36 19.44
N VAL A 77 -6.26 -1.07 19.27
CA VAL A 77 -5.78 -1.52 17.95
C VAL A 77 -6.81 -2.42 17.27
N ARG A 78 -7.40 -3.36 18.02
CA ARG A 78 -8.46 -4.24 17.49
C ARG A 78 -9.69 -3.45 17.05
N ALA A 79 -10.12 -2.47 17.83
CA ALA A 79 -11.27 -1.62 17.48
C ALA A 79 -10.97 -0.79 16.22
N LEU A 80 -9.76 -0.25 16.10
CA LEU A 80 -9.34 0.51 14.92
C LEU A 80 -9.31 -0.36 13.66
N THR A 81 -8.78 -1.58 13.76
CA THR A 81 -8.75 -2.56 12.67
C THR A 81 -10.17 -2.97 12.24
N ALA A 82 -11.05 -3.23 13.20
CA ALA A 82 -12.45 -3.55 12.92
C ALA A 82 -13.18 -2.37 12.26
N GLY A 83 -12.90 -1.14 12.71
CA GLY A 83 -13.40 0.08 12.07
C GLY A 83 -12.96 0.21 10.61
N ALA A 84 -11.68 0.00 10.32
CA ALA A 84 -11.16 0.00 8.94
C ALA A 84 -11.89 -1.03 8.07
N GLY A 85 -12.07 -2.26 8.57
CA GLY A 85 -12.82 -3.31 7.88
C GLY A 85 -14.29 -2.96 7.61
N SER A 86 -14.96 -2.30 8.56
CA SER A 86 -16.36 -1.89 8.37
C SER A 86 -16.49 -0.79 7.31
N TYR A 87 -15.57 0.16 7.23
CA TYR A 87 -15.52 1.15 6.15
C TYR A 87 -15.27 0.50 4.79
N ALA A 88 -14.31 -0.42 4.69
CA ALA A 88 -14.04 -1.16 3.45
C ALA A 88 -15.26 -1.96 2.98
N ALA A 89 -15.96 -2.63 3.91
CA ALA A 89 -17.18 -3.37 3.59
C ALA A 89 -18.33 -2.44 3.13
N ALA A 90 -18.51 -1.28 3.76
CA ALA A 90 -19.51 -0.31 3.36
C ALA A 90 -19.21 0.29 1.97
N GLU A 91 -17.95 0.54 1.66
CA GLU A 91 -17.51 1.03 0.36
C GLU A 91 -17.77 -0.02 -0.73
N ALA A 92 -17.39 -1.28 -0.49
CA ALA A 92 -17.67 -2.39 -1.40
C ALA A 92 -19.19 -2.58 -1.61
N ALA A 93 -20.00 -2.52 -0.56
CA ALA A 93 -21.46 -2.63 -0.67
C ALA A 93 -22.10 -1.47 -1.45
N SER A 94 -21.49 -0.29 -1.43
CA SER A 94 -21.97 0.86 -2.22
C SER A 94 -21.59 0.78 -3.69
N ALA A 95 -20.50 0.09 -4.03
CA ALA A 95 -20.04 -0.11 -5.40
C ALA A 95 -20.77 -1.25 -6.14
N ALA A 96 -21.17 -2.29 -5.43
CA ALA A 96 -21.78 -3.49 -6.01
C ALA A 96 -23.02 -3.25 -6.93
N PRO A 97 -23.98 -2.35 -6.60
CA PRO A 97 -25.10 -2.07 -7.50
C PRO A 97 -24.69 -1.45 -8.83
N LEU A 98 -23.63 -0.61 -8.82
CA LEU A 98 -23.10 0.03 -10.02
C LEU A 98 -22.36 -0.98 -10.91
N GLU A 99 -21.62 -1.90 -10.32
CA GLU A 99 -20.93 -2.97 -11.04
C GLU A 99 -21.93 -3.86 -11.81
N GLY A 100 -23.03 -4.26 -11.18
CA GLY A 100 -24.07 -5.05 -11.84
C GLY A 100 -24.72 -4.33 -13.04
N VAL A 101 -24.91 -3.02 -12.98
CA VAL A 101 -25.40 -2.21 -14.12
C VAL A 101 -24.34 -2.14 -15.22
N LEU A 102 -23.08 -1.93 -14.84
CA LEU A 102 -21.97 -1.88 -15.82
C LEU A 102 -21.77 -3.25 -16.50
N ASP A 103 -21.93 -4.36 -15.80
CA ASP A 103 -21.85 -5.70 -16.38
C ASP A 103 -22.91 -5.90 -17.48
N VAL A 104 -24.16 -5.48 -17.23
CA VAL A 104 -25.21 -5.56 -18.24
C VAL A 104 -24.92 -4.70 -19.46
N ILE A 105 -24.39 -3.49 -19.26
CA ILE A 105 -24.02 -2.56 -20.34
C ILE A 105 -22.82 -3.09 -21.13
N ASN A 106 -21.85 -3.71 -20.45
CA ASN A 106 -20.60 -4.16 -21.04
C ASN A 106 -20.73 -5.55 -21.71
N ALA A 107 -21.68 -6.40 -21.28
CA ALA A 107 -21.79 -7.77 -21.76
C ALA A 107 -21.84 -7.91 -23.29
N PRO A 108 -22.62 -7.10 -24.06
CA PRO A 108 -22.63 -7.20 -25.52
C PRO A 108 -21.30 -6.84 -26.15
N ALA A 109 -20.62 -5.81 -25.64
CA ALA A 109 -19.34 -5.37 -26.18
C ALA A 109 -18.21 -6.37 -25.85
N LEU A 110 -18.22 -6.94 -24.66
CA LEU A 110 -17.30 -8.02 -24.28
C LEU A 110 -17.46 -9.24 -25.18
N ALA A 111 -18.71 -9.63 -25.48
CA ALA A 111 -18.99 -10.78 -26.33
C ALA A 111 -18.57 -10.57 -27.80
N LEU A 112 -18.73 -9.35 -28.32
CA LEU A 112 -18.48 -9.05 -29.74
C LEU A 112 -17.06 -8.53 -30.00
N LEU A 113 -16.50 -7.76 -29.08
CA LEU A 113 -15.26 -7.00 -29.27
C LEU A 113 -14.14 -7.37 -28.29
N GLY A 114 -14.44 -8.22 -27.30
CA GLY A 114 -13.48 -8.62 -26.27
C GLY A 114 -13.06 -7.51 -25.30
N ARG A 115 -13.73 -6.33 -25.37
CA ARG A 115 -13.46 -5.14 -24.54
C ARG A 115 -14.77 -4.56 -23.99
N PRO A 116 -14.79 -4.06 -22.74
CA PRO A 116 -15.96 -3.38 -22.19
C PRO A 116 -16.18 -2.02 -22.91
N LEU A 117 -17.42 -1.53 -22.87
CA LEU A 117 -17.72 -0.16 -23.31
C LEU A 117 -17.24 0.86 -22.30
N ILE A 118 -17.49 0.57 -21.01
CA ILE A 118 -17.19 1.46 -19.89
C ILE A 118 -16.44 0.66 -18.83
N GLY A 119 -15.28 1.13 -18.41
CA GLY A 119 -14.47 0.51 -17.37
C GLY A 119 -12.99 0.76 -17.54
N ASN A 120 -12.25 0.75 -16.47
CA ASN A 120 -10.79 0.89 -16.50
C ASN A 120 -10.13 -0.45 -16.88
N GLY A 121 -8.99 -0.38 -17.53
CA GLY A 121 -8.14 -1.53 -17.78
C GLY A 121 -7.56 -2.10 -16.47
N ALA A 122 -7.39 -3.42 -16.40
CA ALA A 122 -6.76 -4.07 -15.26
C ALA A 122 -5.28 -3.70 -15.17
N ASN A 123 -4.77 -3.50 -13.96
CA ASN A 123 -3.34 -3.29 -13.74
C ASN A 123 -2.56 -4.60 -13.96
N GLY A 124 -1.39 -4.50 -14.53
CA GLY A 124 -0.43 -5.61 -14.61
C GLY A 124 0.04 -6.05 -13.22
N ALA A 125 0.18 -7.35 -13.02
CA ALA A 125 0.61 -7.88 -11.72
C ALA A 125 2.03 -7.40 -11.35
N PRO A 126 2.26 -6.90 -10.14
CA PRO A 126 3.58 -6.46 -9.69
C PRO A 126 4.60 -7.59 -9.72
N GLY A 127 5.84 -7.28 -10.09
CA GLY A 127 6.94 -8.25 -10.15
C GLY A 127 6.92 -9.20 -11.35
N THR A 128 5.97 -9.03 -12.29
CA THR A 128 5.85 -9.91 -13.46
C THR A 128 6.25 -9.26 -14.78
N GLY A 129 6.31 -7.92 -14.83
CA GLY A 129 6.45 -7.18 -16.08
C GLY A 129 5.22 -7.28 -16.99
N ALA A 130 4.07 -7.70 -16.48
CA ALA A 130 2.83 -7.80 -17.26
C ALA A 130 2.35 -6.41 -17.67
N ASN A 131 1.84 -6.29 -18.90
CA ASN A 131 1.23 -5.05 -19.36
C ASN A 131 -0.06 -4.76 -18.61
N GLY A 132 -0.40 -3.49 -18.48
CA GLY A 132 -1.74 -3.06 -18.10
C GLY A 132 -2.74 -3.37 -19.20
N GLY A 133 -3.98 -3.67 -18.82
CA GLY A 133 -5.08 -3.86 -19.75
C GLY A 133 -5.56 -2.55 -20.36
N ASP A 134 -6.14 -2.60 -21.55
CA ASP A 134 -6.78 -1.44 -22.15
C ASP A 134 -8.07 -1.06 -21.42
N GLY A 135 -8.36 0.22 -21.33
CA GLY A 135 -9.62 0.75 -20.81
C GLY A 135 -10.80 0.46 -21.72
N GLY A 136 -12.01 0.79 -21.27
CA GLY A 136 -13.24 0.64 -22.05
C GLY A 136 -13.21 1.41 -23.36
N ILE A 137 -14.00 0.96 -24.35
CA ILE A 137 -14.01 1.54 -25.70
C ILE A 137 -14.46 3.00 -25.67
N LEU A 138 -15.51 3.31 -24.90
CA LEU A 138 -16.05 4.68 -24.80
C LEU A 138 -15.40 5.46 -23.66
N ILE A 139 -15.42 4.91 -22.45
CA ILE A 139 -14.97 5.59 -21.24
C ILE A 139 -14.16 4.59 -20.41
N GLY A 140 -12.90 4.94 -20.15
CA GLY A 140 -12.05 4.18 -19.26
C GLY A 140 -10.58 4.53 -19.40
N ASN A 141 -9.89 4.53 -18.30
CA ASN A 141 -8.45 4.70 -18.26
C ASN A 141 -7.75 3.36 -18.56
N GLY A 142 -6.59 3.41 -19.17
CA GLY A 142 -5.73 2.24 -19.31
C GLY A 142 -5.21 1.79 -17.94
N GLY A 143 -5.00 0.49 -17.76
CA GLY A 143 -4.38 -0.08 -16.57
C GLY A 143 -2.88 0.21 -16.53
N ALA A 144 -2.31 0.35 -15.32
CA ALA A 144 -0.88 0.49 -15.13
C ALA A 144 -0.14 -0.82 -15.48
N GLY A 145 1.04 -0.72 -16.06
CA GLY A 145 1.94 -1.86 -16.25
C GLY A 145 2.50 -2.38 -14.93
N GLY A 146 2.67 -3.69 -14.78
CA GLY A 146 3.30 -4.33 -13.63
C GLY A 146 4.79 -4.03 -13.56
N SER A 147 5.35 -3.92 -12.36
CA SER A 147 6.81 -3.84 -12.19
C SER A 147 7.49 -5.11 -12.69
N GLY A 148 8.68 -4.99 -13.20
CA GLY A 148 9.51 -6.13 -13.61
C GLY A 148 10.06 -6.91 -12.41
N ALA A 149 10.26 -8.22 -12.59
CA ALA A 149 11.11 -9.01 -11.70
C ALA A 149 12.57 -8.55 -11.78
N ALA A 150 13.44 -9.06 -10.92
CA ALA A 150 14.86 -8.68 -10.89
C ALA A 150 15.50 -8.78 -12.28
N GLY A 151 16.00 -7.66 -12.81
CA GLY A 151 16.60 -7.55 -14.14
C GLY A 151 15.62 -7.59 -15.33
N MET A 152 14.34 -7.79 -15.07
CA MET A 152 13.31 -7.85 -16.12
C MET A 152 12.68 -6.47 -16.35
N PRO A 153 12.23 -6.18 -17.58
CA PRO A 153 11.55 -4.93 -17.87
C PRO A 153 10.21 -4.83 -17.14
N GLY A 154 9.77 -3.61 -16.85
CA GLY A 154 8.39 -3.33 -16.44
C GLY A 154 7.45 -3.46 -17.62
N GLY A 155 6.18 -3.78 -17.34
CA GLY A 155 5.10 -3.86 -18.32
C GLY A 155 4.69 -2.49 -18.83
N ASN A 156 4.19 -2.43 -20.05
CA ASN A 156 3.63 -1.19 -20.61
C ASN A 156 2.29 -0.87 -19.96
N GLY A 157 1.96 0.41 -19.86
CA GLY A 157 0.60 0.84 -19.51
C GLY A 157 -0.37 0.53 -20.63
N GLY A 158 -1.64 0.23 -20.28
CA GLY A 158 -2.73 0.03 -21.24
C GLY A 158 -3.20 1.33 -21.87
N ALA A 159 -3.76 1.25 -23.06
CA ALA A 159 -4.36 2.42 -23.74
C ALA A 159 -5.74 2.75 -23.13
N ALA A 160 -6.12 4.03 -23.17
CA ALA A 160 -7.50 4.45 -22.91
C ALA A 160 -8.40 4.14 -24.11
N GLY A 161 -9.72 4.42 -23.96
CA GLY A 161 -10.68 4.38 -25.05
C GLY A 161 -10.84 5.73 -25.74
N LEU A 162 -12.12 6.12 -25.95
CA LEU A 162 -12.44 7.44 -26.52
C LEU A 162 -12.16 8.56 -25.50
N PHE A 163 -12.57 8.34 -24.26
CA PHE A 163 -12.36 9.24 -23.13
C PHE A 163 -11.62 8.50 -22.02
N GLY A 164 -10.51 9.03 -21.55
CA GLY A 164 -9.73 8.48 -20.43
C GLY A 164 -8.23 8.67 -20.61
N ASN A 165 -7.48 8.45 -19.53
CA ASN A 165 -6.04 8.58 -19.54
C ASN A 165 -5.37 7.23 -19.82
N GLY A 166 -4.25 7.24 -20.53
CA GLY A 166 -3.40 6.06 -20.66
C GLY A 166 -2.83 5.60 -19.34
N GLY A 167 -2.61 4.30 -19.18
CA GLY A 167 -2.02 3.70 -18.00
C GLY A 167 -0.53 4.03 -17.87
N ALA A 168 -0.02 4.16 -16.63
CA ALA A 168 1.41 4.34 -16.42
C ALA A 168 2.19 3.07 -16.77
N GLY A 169 3.40 3.20 -17.30
CA GLY A 169 4.33 2.09 -17.47
C GLY A 169 4.87 1.57 -16.14
N GLY A 170 5.09 0.28 -16.03
CA GLY A 170 5.65 -0.38 -14.85
C GLY A 170 7.14 -0.10 -14.67
N ALA A 171 7.62 -0.06 -13.43
CA ALA A 171 9.04 0.08 -13.14
C ALA A 171 9.84 -1.17 -13.55
N GLY A 172 11.04 -0.97 -14.07
CA GLY A 172 11.99 -2.07 -14.31
C GLY A 172 12.51 -2.68 -13.01
N GLY A 173 12.82 -3.97 -13.03
CA GLY A 173 13.33 -4.71 -11.89
C GLY A 173 14.77 -4.32 -11.51
N ASN A 174 15.02 -4.16 -10.21
CA ASN A 174 16.35 -3.90 -9.68
C ASN A 174 17.21 -5.16 -9.66
N VAL A 175 18.54 -5.00 -9.75
CA VAL A 175 19.51 -6.09 -9.62
C VAL A 175 20.67 -5.70 -8.70
N ALA A 176 21.25 -6.67 -8.01
CA ALA A 176 22.45 -6.45 -7.22
C ALA A 176 23.69 -6.27 -8.11
N SER A 177 23.75 -6.99 -9.26
CA SER A 177 24.83 -6.92 -10.25
C SER A 177 24.28 -7.26 -11.63
N GLY A 178 24.85 -6.70 -12.68
CA GLY A 178 24.41 -6.89 -14.06
C GLY A 178 23.54 -5.75 -14.57
N THR A 179 22.70 -6.02 -15.58
CA THR A 179 21.83 -5.02 -16.21
C THR A 179 20.46 -5.02 -15.53
N ALA A 180 20.04 -3.88 -15.01
CA ALA A 180 18.70 -3.70 -14.46
C ALA A 180 17.64 -3.63 -15.57
N GLY A 181 16.39 -3.95 -15.23
CA GLY A 181 15.27 -3.90 -16.17
C GLY A 181 14.93 -2.48 -16.64
N PHE A 182 14.49 -2.34 -17.87
CA PHE A 182 13.96 -1.08 -18.39
C PHE A 182 12.59 -0.79 -17.79
N GLY A 183 12.22 0.49 -17.66
CA GLY A 183 10.84 0.87 -17.39
C GLY A 183 9.94 0.55 -18.57
N GLY A 184 8.67 0.25 -18.31
CA GLY A 184 7.64 0.10 -19.35
C GLY A 184 7.21 1.43 -19.95
N ALA A 185 6.73 1.41 -21.17
CA ALA A 185 6.15 2.61 -21.80
C ALA A 185 4.81 2.99 -21.14
N GLY A 186 4.46 4.28 -21.11
CA GLY A 186 3.10 4.73 -20.79
C GLY A 186 2.13 4.33 -21.90
N GLY A 187 0.87 4.13 -21.53
CA GLY A 187 -0.22 3.86 -22.48
C GLY A 187 -0.70 5.12 -23.20
N ALA A 188 -1.30 4.97 -24.38
CA ALA A 188 -1.90 6.09 -25.09
C ALA A 188 -3.09 6.69 -24.35
N GLY A 189 -3.25 8.01 -24.39
CA GLY A 189 -4.45 8.73 -23.92
C GLY A 189 -5.66 8.46 -24.80
N GLY A 190 -6.83 8.94 -24.34
CA GLY A 190 -8.09 8.78 -25.05
C GLY A 190 -8.11 9.55 -26.36
N LEU A 191 -8.78 8.98 -27.37
CA LEU A 191 -8.82 9.52 -28.72
C LEU A 191 -9.44 10.91 -28.82
N LEU A 192 -10.44 11.24 -27.99
CA LEU A 192 -11.07 12.56 -27.94
C LEU A 192 -10.63 13.39 -26.73
N TYR A 193 -10.33 12.77 -25.63
CA TYR A 193 -9.93 13.45 -24.42
C TYR A 193 -9.22 12.51 -23.45
N GLY A 194 -8.04 12.92 -22.96
CA GLY A 194 -7.24 12.25 -21.97
C GLY A 194 -5.75 12.39 -22.23
N ALA A 195 -4.96 12.30 -21.17
CA ALA A 195 -3.51 12.37 -21.25
C ALA A 195 -2.91 10.99 -21.49
N GLY A 196 -1.78 10.92 -22.17
CA GLY A 196 -0.95 9.73 -22.25
C GLY A 196 -0.41 9.34 -20.87
N GLY A 197 -0.15 8.06 -20.65
CA GLY A 197 0.41 7.54 -19.41
C GLY A 197 1.89 7.88 -19.27
N ALA A 198 2.35 8.11 -18.03
CA ALA A 198 3.77 8.30 -17.77
C ALA A 198 4.56 6.99 -18.03
N GLY A 199 5.76 7.09 -18.58
CA GLY A 199 6.69 5.97 -18.71
C GLY A 199 7.19 5.49 -17.35
N GLY A 200 7.47 4.20 -17.21
CA GLY A 200 7.97 3.57 -15.98
C GLY A 200 9.43 3.92 -15.70
N ALA A 201 9.80 4.01 -14.44
CA ALA A 201 11.18 4.18 -14.04
C ALA A 201 12.03 2.95 -14.42
N GLY A 202 13.28 3.16 -14.88
CA GLY A 202 14.24 2.08 -15.03
C GLY A 202 14.65 1.50 -13.68
N GLY A 203 14.99 0.20 -13.65
CA GLY A 203 15.51 -0.47 -12.48
C GLY A 203 16.91 0.03 -12.10
N ARG A 204 17.32 -0.21 -10.86
CA ARG A 204 18.65 0.13 -10.34
C ARG A 204 19.55 -1.07 -10.35
N ALA A 205 20.83 -0.87 -10.70
CA ALA A 205 21.88 -1.89 -10.59
C ALA A 205 22.91 -1.48 -9.54
N GLY A 206 23.21 -2.35 -8.58
CA GLY A 206 24.15 -2.07 -7.50
C GLY A 206 25.63 -2.04 -7.96
N GLY A 207 25.97 -2.72 -9.06
CA GLY A 207 27.31 -2.78 -9.63
C GLY A 207 27.33 -2.99 -11.14
N GLY A 208 26.33 -2.48 -11.85
CA GLY A 208 26.15 -2.67 -13.30
C GLY A 208 25.43 -1.49 -13.95
N VAL A 209 24.84 -1.72 -15.12
CA VAL A 209 24.12 -0.70 -15.89
C VAL A 209 22.68 -0.59 -15.38
N GLY A 210 22.28 0.61 -14.95
CA GLY A 210 20.89 0.94 -14.61
C GLY A 210 19.95 0.86 -15.82
N GLY A 211 18.69 0.52 -15.58
CA GLY A 211 17.65 0.51 -16.60
C GLY A 211 17.31 1.92 -17.09
N ILE A 212 16.92 2.03 -18.35
CA ILE A 212 16.47 3.29 -18.94
C ILE A 212 15.00 3.52 -18.58
N CYS A 213 14.67 4.78 -18.22
CA CYS A 213 13.29 5.23 -18.10
C CYS A 213 12.76 5.57 -19.48
N LEU A 214 11.69 4.88 -19.90
CA LEU A 214 10.99 5.23 -21.14
C LEU A 214 9.93 6.29 -20.82
N LEU A 215 10.27 7.56 -21.05
CA LEU A 215 9.34 8.66 -20.92
C LEU A 215 8.60 8.82 -22.27
N TYR A 216 7.51 8.11 -22.43
CA TYR A 216 6.62 8.31 -23.58
C TYR A 216 5.26 8.80 -23.09
N THR A 217 4.92 10.00 -23.46
CA THR A 217 3.58 10.57 -23.27
C THR A 217 3.06 10.92 -24.65
N SER A 218 2.08 10.20 -25.16
CA SER A 218 1.30 10.65 -26.31
C SER A 218 -0.01 11.23 -25.81
N ASP A 219 -0.16 12.53 -25.93
CA ASP A 219 -1.43 13.22 -25.72
C ASP A 219 -2.23 13.23 -27.04
N ALA A 220 -3.56 13.19 -26.93
CA ALA A 220 -4.44 13.25 -28.08
C ALA A 220 -4.32 14.58 -28.92
N ALA A 221 -3.59 15.57 -28.37
CA ALA A 221 -3.37 16.88 -28.97
C ALA A 221 -2.10 16.97 -29.85
N ASP A 222 -1.26 15.92 -29.91
CA ASP A 222 0.02 15.96 -30.60
C ASP A 222 -0.03 15.36 -32.02
N GLU A 223 -1.23 15.01 -32.52
CA GLU A 223 -1.47 14.53 -33.88
C GLU A 223 -2.16 15.63 -34.73
N GLU A 224 -1.53 16.78 -34.94
CA GLU A 224 -1.81 17.70 -36.08
C GLU A 224 -0.63 17.74 -37.05
#